data_306871ad5fe07caf841c735ee989d2f0
#
_entry.id   306871ad5fe07caf841c735ee989d2f0
#
_cell.length_a   1.000
_cell.length_b   1.000
_cell.length_c   1.000
_cell.angle_alpha   90.00
_cell.angle_beta   90.00
_cell.angle_gamma   90.00
#
_symmetry.space_group_name_H-M   'P 1'
#
loop_
_entity.id
_entity.type
_entity.pdbx_description
1 polymer ?
#
loop_
_entity_poly.entity_id
_entity_poly.type
_entity_poly.pdbx_seq_one_letter_code
_entity_poly.pdbx_strand_id
1 'polypeptide(L)'
;FTDDTELVILPEGAAFVDDDLKLTPSALRRYGSKLYVTGDVNIPAESAGVLGKVEYLHVGGEVTVAAALEDAFYDIPDTEYSELRVLKGALMNDKPMVRITLEMLGLDPEGISCTDCALVTLDKALTAEDIVEKLRISDCACIRCTMAQEAAVSAISTDVAQIKVTDGPEDKADGETVRRMGAQLTL
;
A
#
# COMPACT_ATOMS: atom_id res chain seq x y z
N PHE A 1 28.93 -31.90 7.55
CA PHE A 1 27.78 -31.81 6.67
C PHE A 1 26.63 -31.15 7.43
N THR A 2 26.54 -29.88 7.28
CA THR A 2 25.43 -29.12 7.85
C THR A 2 24.36 -28.97 6.77
N ASP A 3 23.35 -29.78 6.88
CA ASP A 3 22.19 -29.66 6.03
C ASP A 3 21.21 -28.73 6.77
N ASP A 4 21.20 -27.49 6.36
CA ASP A 4 20.23 -26.51 6.86
C ASP A 4 18.85 -26.72 6.21
N THR A 5 18.51 -27.99 5.97
CA THR A 5 17.20 -28.33 5.43
C THR A 5 16.15 -28.11 6.52
N GLU A 6 15.46 -27.01 6.42
CA GLU A 6 14.30 -26.75 7.28
C GLU A 6 13.17 -27.70 6.90
N LEU A 7 12.80 -28.57 7.83
CA LEU A 7 11.68 -29.46 7.63
C LEU A 7 10.37 -28.72 7.89
N VAL A 8 9.65 -28.39 6.82
CA VAL A 8 8.33 -27.79 6.92
C VAL A 8 7.28 -28.88 6.88
N ILE A 9 6.49 -29.00 7.96
CA ILE A 9 5.37 -29.93 8.03
C ILE A 9 4.09 -29.18 7.64
N LEU A 10 3.54 -29.53 6.48
CA LEU A 10 2.32 -28.93 5.99
C LEU A 10 1.09 -29.71 6.46
N PRO A 11 -0.03 -29.05 6.76
CA PRO A 11 -1.31 -29.74 6.99
C PRO A 11 -1.71 -30.52 5.74
N GLU A 12 -2.43 -31.62 5.96
CA GLU A 12 -2.94 -32.41 4.84
C GLU A 12 -3.80 -31.56 3.92
N GLY A 13 -3.50 -31.63 2.63
CA GLY A 13 -4.18 -30.85 1.59
C GLY A 13 -3.70 -29.42 1.41
N ALA A 14 -2.64 -29.01 2.13
CA ALA A 14 -2.08 -27.68 1.97
C ALA A 14 -1.25 -27.57 0.68
N ALA A 15 -1.47 -26.48 -0.05
CA ALA A 15 -0.65 -26.15 -1.23
C ALA A 15 0.57 -25.32 -0.79
N PHE A 16 1.71 -25.68 -1.34
CA PHE A 16 2.95 -24.93 -1.15
C PHE A 16 3.13 -23.96 -2.31
N VAL A 17 3.27 -22.67 -1.99
CA VAL A 17 3.51 -21.59 -2.96
C VAL A 17 4.84 -20.95 -2.63
N ASP A 18 5.82 -21.18 -3.48
CA ASP A 18 7.20 -20.69 -3.29
C ASP A 18 7.39 -19.36 -4.02
N ASP A 19 6.56 -18.39 -3.72
CA ASP A 19 6.60 -17.05 -4.28
C ASP A 19 5.56 -16.19 -3.57
N ASP A 20 5.44 -14.94 -4.00
CA ASP A 20 4.35 -14.06 -3.57
C ASP A 20 3.00 -14.51 -4.12
N LEU A 21 1.96 -14.28 -3.35
CA LEU A 21 0.61 -14.69 -3.74
C LEU A 21 -0.38 -13.52 -3.61
N LYS A 22 -1.09 -13.25 -4.68
CA LYS A 22 -2.30 -12.44 -4.62
C LYS A 22 -3.50 -13.36 -4.39
N LEU A 23 -4.15 -13.22 -3.25
CA LEU A 23 -5.31 -14.05 -2.91
C LEU A 23 -6.54 -13.59 -3.69
N THR A 24 -6.88 -14.34 -4.71
CA THR A 24 -8.02 -14.07 -5.60
C THR A 24 -8.90 -15.30 -5.68
N PRO A 25 -10.13 -15.18 -6.20
CA PRO A 25 -10.95 -16.36 -6.48
C PRO A 25 -10.24 -17.40 -7.35
N SER A 26 -9.43 -16.96 -8.30
CA SER A 26 -8.64 -17.83 -9.16
C SER A 26 -7.53 -18.56 -8.40
N ALA A 27 -6.85 -17.86 -7.48
CA ALA A 27 -5.82 -18.45 -6.65
C ALA A 27 -6.41 -19.56 -5.76
N LEU A 28 -7.56 -19.30 -5.15
CA LEU A 28 -8.21 -20.28 -4.29
C LEU A 28 -8.67 -21.51 -5.07
N ARG A 29 -9.18 -21.31 -6.30
CA ARG A 29 -9.51 -22.44 -7.18
C ARG A 29 -8.29 -23.28 -7.55
N ARG A 30 -7.15 -22.63 -7.72
CA ARG A 30 -5.89 -23.29 -8.11
C ARG A 30 -5.24 -24.05 -6.95
N TYR A 31 -5.18 -23.43 -5.78
CA TYR A 31 -4.41 -23.94 -4.65
C TYR A 31 -5.25 -24.56 -3.53
N GLY A 32 -6.55 -24.26 -3.47
CA GLY A 32 -7.42 -24.75 -2.41
C GLY A 32 -7.49 -23.82 -1.20
N SER A 33 -8.08 -24.33 -0.12
CA SER A 33 -8.38 -23.56 1.09
C SER A 33 -7.24 -23.53 2.12
N LYS A 34 -6.19 -24.32 1.92
CA LYS A 34 -5.03 -24.40 2.82
C LYS A 34 -3.77 -24.01 2.06
N LEU A 35 -3.16 -22.93 2.49
CA LEU A 35 -2.07 -22.29 1.76
C LEU A 35 -0.83 -22.11 2.63
N TYR A 36 0.31 -22.58 2.15
CA TYR A 36 1.62 -22.27 2.71
C TYR A 36 2.39 -21.45 1.69
N VAL A 37 2.63 -20.18 1.99
CA VAL A 37 3.28 -19.21 1.08
C VAL A 37 4.60 -18.77 1.68
N THR A 38 5.69 -18.90 0.93
CA THR A 38 7.02 -18.50 1.41
C THR A 38 7.25 -16.99 1.27
N GLY A 39 6.65 -16.36 0.28
CA GLY A 39 6.74 -14.92 0.03
C GLY A 39 5.67 -14.12 0.76
N ASP A 40 5.29 -13.01 0.14
CA ASP A 40 4.27 -12.10 0.65
C ASP A 40 2.87 -12.46 0.11
N VAL A 41 1.84 -12.12 0.87
CA VAL A 41 0.45 -12.35 0.46
C VAL A 41 -0.30 -11.02 0.40
N ASN A 42 -0.90 -10.76 -0.74
CA ASN A 42 -1.77 -9.60 -0.94
C ASN A 42 -3.24 -10.07 -0.99
N ILE A 43 -4.05 -9.50 -0.09
CA ILE A 43 -5.48 -9.80 0.03
C ILE A 43 -6.27 -8.54 -0.36
N PRO A 44 -6.57 -8.34 -1.65
CA PRO A 44 -7.30 -7.16 -2.12
C PRO A 44 -8.79 -7.24 -1.78
N ALA A 45 -9.50 -6.12 -1.91
CA ALA A 45 -10.94 -6.06 -1.63
C ALA A 45 -11.77 -7.08 -2.43
N GLU A 46 -11.33 -7.45 -3.63
CA GLU A 46 -11.98 -8.48 -4.46
C GLU A 46 -11.94 -9.88 -3.85
N SER A 47 -11.13 -10.09 -2.82
CA SER A 47 -11.04 -11.37 -2.08
C SER A 47 -12.19 -11.60 -1.10
N ALA A 48 -13.09 -10.64 -0.94
CA ALA A 48 -14.20 -10.71 0.02
C ALA A 48 -15.02 -12.01 -0.08
N GLY A 49 -15.30 -12.45 -1.31
CA GLY A 49 -16.11 -13.64 -1.54
C GLY A 49 -15.39 -14.96 -1.28
N VAL A 50 -14.08 -14.96 -1.11
CA VAL A 50 -13.28 -16.18 -0.97
C VAL A 50 -12.53 -16.28 0.35
N LEU A 51 -12.32 -15.17 1.04
CA LEU A 51 -11.53 -15.15 2.27
C LEU A 51 -12.13 -16.08 3.36
N GLY A 52 -13.43 -16.10 3.47
CA GLY A 52 -14.13 -17.01 4.39
C GLY A 52 -13.99 -18.51 4.09
N LYS A 53 -13.43 -18.85 2.94
CA LYS A 53 -13.17 -20.25 2.55
C LYS A 53 -11.75 -20.70 2.89
N VAL A 54 -10.89 -19.78 3.30
CA VAL A 54 -9.51 -20.10 3.70
C VAL A 54 -9.53 -20.71 5.09
N GLU A 55 -9.00 -21.91 5.21
CA GLU A 55 -8.95 -22.65 6.47
C GLU A 55 -7.57 -22.57 7.14
N TYR A 56 -6.54 -22.43 6.34
CA TYR A 56 -5.16 -22.37 6.79
C TYR A 56 -4.36 -21.42 5.90
N LEU A 57 -3.63 -20.52 6.51
CA LEU A 57 -2.76 -19.58 5.80
C LEU A 57 -1.46 -19.35 6.57
N HIS A 58 -0.38 -19.90 6.07
CA HIS A 58 0.96 -19.60 6.57
C HIS A 58 1.66 -18.71 5.55
N VAL A 59 2.23 -17.60 6.02
CA VAL A 59 2.91 -16.62 5.18
C VAL A 59 4.30 -16.36 5.75
N GLY A 60 5.32 -16.66 4.98
CA GLY A 60 6.71 -16.41 5.38
C GLY A 60 7.07 -14.93 5.43
N GLY A 61 6.43 -14.14 4.61
CA GLY A 61 6.64 -12.69 4.51
C GLY A 61 5.51 -11.87 5.12
N GLU A 62 5.24 -10.72 4.49
CA GLU A 62 4.21 -9.77 4.91
C GLU A 62 2.85 -10.15 4.33
N VAL A 63 1.81 -9.95 5.10
CA VAL A 63 0.42 -9.97 4.62
C VAL A 63 -0.07 -8.55 4.45
N THR A 64 -0.52 -8.22 3.26
CA THR A 64 -1.19 -6.96 2.97
C THR A 64 -2.67 -7.23 2.76
N VAL A 65 -3.53 -6.68 3.60
CA VAL A 65 -4.98 -6.90 3.55
C VAL A 65 -5.73 -5.59 3.36
N ALA A 66 -6.75 -5.60 2.48
CA ALA A 66 -7.65 -4.46 2.35
C ALA A 66 -8.39 -4.21 3.68
N ALA A 67 -8.52 -2.94 4.09
CA ALA A 67 -9.11 -2.57 5.38
C ALA A 67 -10.52 -3.16 5.58
N ALA A 68 -11.32 -3.22 4.51
CA ALA A 68 -12.64 -3.82 4.57
C ALA A 68 -12.65 -5.31 4.88
N LEU A 69 -11.51 -6.00 4.71
CA LEU A 69 -11.36 -7.44 4.94
C LEU A 69 -10.55 -7.78 6.19
N GLU A 70 -10.17 -6.80 6.97
CA GLU A 70 -9.34 -7.02 8.17
C GLU A 70 -10.01 -8.00 9.14
N ASP A 71 -11.27 -7.78 9.47
CA ASP A 71 -12.00 -8.66 10.38
C ASP A 71 -12.12 -10.09 9.81
N ALA A 72 -12.43 -10.19 8.52
CA ALA A 72 -12.52 -11.49 7.85
C ALA A 72 -11.17 -12.21 7.81
N PHE A 73 -10.08 -11.48 7.75
CA PHE A 73 -8.74 -12.05 7.84
C PHE A 73 -8.48 -12.67 9.23
N TYR A 74 -8.87 -11.99 10.28
CA TYR A 74 -8.72 -12.52 11.64
C TYR A 74 -9.64 -13.73 11.93
N ASP A 75 -10.68 -13.90 11.14
CA ASP A 75 -11.59 -15.05 11.25
C ASP A 75 -11.03 -16.34 10.63
N ILE A 76 -9.89 -16.26 9.91
CA ILE A 76 -9.26 -17.47 9.37
C ILE A 76 -8.82 -18.36 10.54
N PRO A 77 -9.24 -19.65 10.56
CA PRO A 77 -9.04 -20.51 11.74
C PRO A 77 -7.58 -20.71 12.15
N ASP A 78 -6.68 -20.79 11.17
CA ASP A 78 -5.27 -21.05 11.43
C ASP A 78 -4.42 -20.14 10.51
N THR A 79 -3.78 -19.15 11.12
CA THR A 79 -3.02 -18.13 10.39
C THR A 79 -1.69 -17.88 11.05
N GLU A 80 -0.63 -17.85 10.26
CA GLU A 80 0.71 -17.48 10.70
C GLU A 80 1.34 -16.55 9.66
N TYR A 81 1.93 -15.45 10.10
CA TYR A 81 2.57 -14.44 9.23
C TYR A 81 3.64 -13.67 9.99
N SER A 82 4.58 -13.06 9.26
CA SER A 82 5.63 -12.24 9.86
C SER A 82 5.14 -10.84 10.19
N GLU A 83 4.42 -10.21 9.29
CA GLU A 83 3.91 -8.85 9.45
C GLU A 83 2.55 -8.71 8.77
N LEU A 84 1.69 -7.86 9.33
CA LEU A 84 0.38 -7.55 8.76
C LEU A 84 0.30 -6.06 8.46
N ARG A 85 0.00 -5.74 7.22
CA ARG A 85 -0.29 -4.37 6.78
C ARG A 85 -1.73 -4.26 6.30
N VAL A 86 -2.48 -3.34 6.90
CA VAL A 86 -3.86 -3.06 6.50
C VAL A 86 -3.88 -1.89 5.54
N LEU A 87 -4.39 -2.10 4.34
CA LEU A 87 -4.50 -1.09 3.30
C LEU A 87 -5.92 -0.56 3.18
N LYS A 88 -6.03 0.76 3.19
CA LYS A 88 -7.30 1.44 3.04
C LYS A 88 -7.54 1.75 1.55
N GLY A 89 -8.62 1.19 1.01
CA GLY A 89 -9.08 1.49 -0.34
C GLY A 89 -8.20 0.97 -1.47
N ALA A 90 -8.13 1.73 -2.56
CA ALA A 90 -7.33 1.39 -3.72
C ALA A 90 -5.83 1.48 -3.42
N LEU A 91 -5.07 0.53 -3.95
CA LEU A 91 -3.63 0.49 -3.77
C LEU A 91 -2.89 1.05 -4.98
N MET A 92 -2.02 2.03 -4.75
CA MET A 92 -1.04 2.53 -5.70
C MET A 92 0.34 2.07 -5.23
N ASN A 93 0.85 1.03 -5.88
CA ASN A 93 2.11 0.40 -5.48
C ASN A 93 3.15 0.50 -6.59
N ASP A 94 4.41 0.74 -6.20
CA ASP A 94 5.56 0.72 -7.09
C ASP A 94 5.39 1.62 -8.32
N LYS A 95 4.92 2.85 -8.10
CA LYS A 95 4.73 3.83 -9.17
C LYS A 95 5.83 4.89 -9.14
N PRO A 96 6.41 5.24 -10.30
CA PRO A 96 7.37 6.33 -10.35
C PRO A 96 6.73 7.68 -9.98
N MET A 97 5.47 7.87 -10.32
CA MET A 97 4.74 9.08 -10.00
C MET A 97 3.25 8.78 -9.84
N VAL A 98 2.68 9.31 -8.77
CA VAL A 98 1.23 9.25 -8.51
C VAL A 98 0.75 10.66 -8.21
N ARG A 99 -0.32 11.08 -8.85
CA ARG A 99 -1.02 12.32 -8.52
C ARG A 99 -2.37 11.98 -7.92
N ILE A 100 -2.60 12.38 -6.69
CA ILE A 100 -3.86 12.13 -5.97
C ILE A 100 -4.76 13.35 -6.14
N THR A 101 -5.93 13.13 -6.71
CA THR A 101 -6.94 14.16 -6.93
C THR A 101 -8.18 13.87 -6.08
N LEU A 102 -8.99 14.90 -5.88
CA LEU A 102 -10.26 14.74 -5.16
C LEU A 102 -11.18 13.73 -5.85
N GLU A 103 -11.18 13.74 -7.18
CA GLU A 103 -11.94 12.77 -7.98
C GLU A 103 -11.49 11.33 -7.70
N MET A 104 -10.20 11.09 -7.66
CA MET A 104 -9.66 9.75 -7.35
C MET A 104 -10.06 9.27 -5.96
N LEU A 105 -10.02 10.14 -4.96
CA LEU A 105 -10.46 9.81 -3.60
C LEU A 105 -11.96 9.52 -3.53
N GLY A 106 -12.74 10.09 -4.43
CA GLY A 106 -14.17 9.85 -4.51
C GLY A 106 -14.56 8.53 -5.17
N LEU A 107 -13.65 7.92 -5.95
CA LEU A 107 -13.94 6.66 -6.64
C LEU A 107 -14.00 5.46 -5.70
N ASP A 108 -13.25 5.51 -4.60
CA ASP A 108 -13.24 4.42 -3.61
C ASP A 108 -13.67 4.98 -2.25
N PRO A 109 -14.74 4.45 -1.65
CA PRO A 109 -15.20 4.91 -0.33
C PRO A 109 -14.15 4.77 0.76
N GLU A 110 -13.29 3.76 0.66
CA GLU A 110 -12.21 3.51 1.61
C GLU A 110 -10.97 4.37 1.37
N GLY A 111 -10.90 5.07 0.24
CA GLY A 111 -9.81 5.95 -0.11
C GLY A 111 -8.69 5.26 -0.88
N ILE A 112 -7.47 5.76 -0.71
CA ILE A 112 -6.29 5.30 -1.46
C ILE A 112 -5.11 5.08 -0.51
N SER A 113 -4.39 4.00 -0.75
CA SER A 113 -3.09 3.74 -0.13
C SER A 113 -1.99 3.78 -1.18
N CYS A 114 -0.93 4.56 -0.94
CA CYS A 114 0.25 4.63 -1.78
C CYS A 114 1.43 3.99 -1.05
N THR A 115 2.11 3.06 -1.70
CA THR A 115 3.29 2.42 -1.12
C THR A 115 4.37 2.22 -2.18
N ASP A 116 5.62 2.29 -1.79
CA ASP A 116 6.78 2.13 -2.68
C ASP A 116 6.77 3.05 -3.91
N CYS A 117 6.19 4.24 -3.78
CA CYS A 117 6.14 5.20 -4.87
C CYS A 117 7.30 6.19 -4.79
N ALA A 118 7.88 6.53 -5.94
CA ALA A 118 8.98 7.50 -5.97
C ALA A 118 8.49 8.91 -5.68
N LEU A 119 7.37 9.31 -6.25
CA LEU A 119 6.79 10.63 -6.04
C LEU A 119 5.27 10.57 -5.94
N VAL A 120 4.73 11.06 -4.84
CA VAL A 120 3.30 11.25 -4.65
C VAL A 120 3.00 12.75 -4.61
N THR A 121 2.19 13.23 -5.51
CA THR A 121 1.79 14.64 -5.58
C THR A 121 0.31 14.77 -5.20
N LEU A 122 0.01 15.62 -4.24
CA LEU A 122 -1.37 15.89 -3.83
C LEU A 122 -1.92 17.12 -4.54
N ASP A 123 -3.13 16.98 -5.05
CA ASP A 123 -3.84 18.12 -5.62
C ASP A 123 -4.19 19.13 -4.54
N LYS A 124 -4.09 20.43 -4.87
CA LYS A 124 -4.41 21.52 -3.93
C LYS A 124 -5.86 21.53 -3.46
N ALA A 125 -6.76 20.94 -4.25
CA ALA A 125 -8.16 20.84 -3.92
C ALA A 125 -8.44 19.89 -2.73
N LEU A 126 -7.49 19.02 -2.39
CA LEU A 126 -7.62 18.13 -1.25
C LEU A 126 -7.53 18.88 0.06
N THR A 127 -8.53 18.72 0.91
CA THR A 127 -8.52 19.28 2.26
C THR A 127 -7.70 18.41 3.21
N ALA A 128 -7.32 18.96 4.35
CA ALA A 128 -6.67 18.19 5.40
C ALA A 128 -7.54 17.01 5.87
N GLU A 129 -8.86 17.22 5.91
CA GLU A 129 -9.82 16.19 6.29
C GLU A 129 -9.86 15.05 5.27
N ASP A 130 -9.92 15.36 3.97
CA ASP A 130 -9.86 14.35 2.90
C ASP A 130 -8.61 13.48 3.02
N ILE A 131 -7.48 14.11 3.29
CA ILE A 131 -6.19 13.42 3.42
C ILE A 131 -6.21 12.48 4.62
N VAL A 132 -6.62 12.96 5.78
CA VAL A 132 -6.63 12.16 7.01
C VAL A 132 -7.61 10.99 6.93
N GLU A 133 -8.78 11.21 6.34
CA GLU A 133 -9.81 10.18 6.27
C GLU A 133 -9.55 9.12 5.20
N LYS A 134 -9.03 9.55 4.04
CA LYS A 134 -9.04 8.71 2.84
C LYS A 134 -7.67 8.37 2.25
N LEU A 135 -6.59 8.88 2.81
CA LEU A 135 -5.27 8.66 2.25
C LEU A 135 -4.32 8.00 3.25
N ARG A 136 -3.52 7.07 2.76
CA ARG A 136 -2.40 6.47 3.49
C ARG A 136 -1.20 6.41 2.57
N ILE A 137 -0.04 6.79 3.07
CA ILE A 137 1.20 6.80 2.29
C ILE A 137 2.30 6.14 3.13
N SER A 138 2.96 5.14 2.57
CA SER A 138 4.06 4.46 3.23
C SER A 138 5.18 4.14 2.26
N ASP A 139 6.40 4.07 2.77
CA ASP A 139 7.58 3.64 2.01
C ASP A 139 7.79 4.40 0.70
N CYS A 140 7.44 5.69 0.68
CA CYS A 140 7.58 6.52 -0.51
C CYS A 140 8.78 7.45 -0.40
N ALA A 141 9.42 7.74 -1.52
CA ALA A 141 10.61 8.59 -1.52
C ALA A 141 10.27 10.06 -1.27
N CYS A 142 9.24 10.57 -1.93
CA CYS A 142 8.88 11.98 -1.81
C CYS A 142 7.37 12.20 -1.92
N ILE A 143 6.85 13.11 -1.09
CA ILE A 143 5.48 13.59 -1.19
C ILE A 143 5.52 15.09 -1.45
N ARG A 144 4.75 15.56 -2.44
CA ARG A 144 4.51 16.98 -2.67
C ARG A 144 3.12 17.36 -2.20
N CYS A 145 3.04 18.38 -1.36
CA CYS A 145 1.79 18.91 -0.84
C CYS A 145 1.88 20.42 -0.64
N THR A 146 0.75 21.06 -0.36
CA THR A 146 0.72 22.47 0.01
C THR A 146 1.03 22.62 1.51
N MET A 147 1.31 23.84 1.93
CA MET A 147 1.51 24.16 3.35
C MET A 147 0.28 23.80 4.21
N ALA A 148 -0.91 24.03 3.67
CA ALA A 148 -2.16 23.68 4.37
C ALA A 148 -2.35 22.16 4.54
N GLN A 149 -1.74 21.37 3.68
CA GLN A 149 -1.85 19.91 3.70
C GLN A 149 -0.74 19.22 4.52
N GLU A 150 0.34 19.91 4.81
CA GLU A 150 1.56 19.33 5.40
C GLU A 150 1.30 18.56 6.69
N ALA A 151 0.55 19.14 7.62
CA ALA A 151 0.24 18.49 8.89
C ALA A 151 -0.57 17.19 8.71
N ALA A 152 -1.54 17.21 7.81
CA ALA A 152 -2.35 16.04 7.48
C ALA A 152 -1.50 14.94 6.82
N VAL A 153 -0.63 15.33 5.89
CA VAL A 153 0.30 14.41 5.22
C VAL A 153 1.24 13.76 6.22
N SER A 154 1.81 14.54 7.12
CA SER A 154 2.70 14.00 8.17
C SER A 154 1.98 13.01 9.08
N ALA A 155 0.70 13.25 9.36
CA ALA A 155 -0.09 12.37 10.23
C ALA A 155 -0.39 11.00 9.60
N ILE A 156 -0.49 10.92 8.26
CA ILE A 156 -0.89 9.69 7.55
C ILE A 156 0.28 9.00 6.85
N SER A 157 1.48 9.56 6.93
CA SER A 157 2.67 9.03 6.25
C SER A 157 3.54 8.23 7.19
N THR A 158 4.08 7.13 6.68
CA THR A 158 5.04 6.27 7.39
C THR A 158 6.21 5.97 6.46
N ASP A 159 7.42 6.04 6.98
CA ASP A 159 8.65 5.73 6.24
C ASP A 159 8.76 6.47 4.90
N VAL A 160 8.51 7.78 4.94
CA VAL A 160 8.66 8.68 3.79
C VAL A 160 9.95 9.45 3.94
N ALA A 161 10.79 9.40 2.90
CA ALA A 161 12.11 10.04 2.95
C ALA A 161 12.02 11.57 2.96
N GLN A 162 11.07 12.14 2.23
CA GLN A 162 10.93 13.59 2.12
C GLN A 162 9.48 14.03 1.91
N ILE A 163 9.06 15.05 2.64
CA ILE A 163 7.81 15.78 2.37
C ILE A 163 8.20 17.17 1.88
N LYS A 164 7.83 17.50 0.64
CA LYS A 164 8.13 18.77 -0.01
C LYS A 164 6.88 19.63 -0.06
N VAL A 165 6.93 20.76 0.64
CA VAL A 165 5.83 21.72 0.65
C VAL A 165 5.99 22.67 -0.52
N THR A 166 4.97 22.78 -1.34
CA THR A 166 4.91 23.67 -2.50
C THR A 166 3.61 24.44 -2.47
N ASP A 167 3.66 25.72 -2.78
CA ASP A 167 2.49 26.61 -2.71
C ASP A 167 2.08 27.16 -4.06
N GLY A 168 0.82 26.95 -4.37
CA GLY A 168 0.13 27.65 -5.42
C GLY A 168 0.68 27.48 -6.83
N PRO A 169 0.74 28.59 -7.59
CA PRO A 169 1.16 28.55 -8.99
C PRO A 169 2.61 28.12 -9.24
N GLU A 170 3.43 28.20 -8.22
CA GLU A 170 4.84 27.82 -8.32
C GLU A 170 5.05 26.35 -8.60
N ASP A 171 4.08 25.52 -8.21
CA ASP A 171 4.10 24.09 -8.48
C ASP A 171 4.14 23.76 -9.97
N LYS A 172 3.59 24.64 -10.81
CA LYS A 172 3.50 24.39 -12.23
C LYS A 172 4.83 24.48 -12.94
N ALA A 173 5.75 25.19 -12.37
CA ALA A 173 7.02 25.50 -12.96
C ALA A 173 8.17 25.13 -12.04
N ASP A 174 8.06 24.01 -11.37
CA ASP A 174 9.04 23.62 -10.36
C ASP A 174 10.47 23.71 -10.88
N GLY A 175 10.74 23.11 -12.04
CA GLY A 175 12.04 23.20 -12.67
C GLY A 175 12.40 24.61 -13.17
N GLU A 176 11.42 25.32 -13.67
CA GLU A 176 11.62 26.67 -14.16
C GLU A 176 11.75 27.68 -13.02
N THR A 177 11.04 27.46 -11.94
CA THR A 177 11.13 28.32 -10.76
C THR A 177 12.54 28.28 -10.18
N VAL A 178 13.15 27.12 -10.13
CA VAL A 178 14.54 26.97 -9.70
C VAL A 178 15.48 27.74 -10.64
N ARG A 179 15.27 27.67 -11.94
CA ARG A 179 16.07 28.40 -12.92
C ARG A 179 15.89 29.91 -12.79
N ARG A 180 14.67 30.35 -12.59
CA ARG A 180 14.38 31.78 -12.40
C ARG A 180 15.01 32.33 -11.12
N MET A 181 14.96 31.55 -10.06
CA MET A 181 15.65 31.91 -8.84
C MET A 181 17.16 32.03 -9.05
N GLY A 182 17.74 31.09 -9.76
CA GLY A 182 19.14 31.18 -10.15
C GLY A 182 19.46 32.40 -10.95
N ALA A 183 18.63 32.75 -11.94
CA ALA A 183 18.75 33.94 -12.73
C ALA A 183 18.61 35.24 -11.90
N GLN A 184 17.70 35.24 -10.95
CA GLN A 184 17.55 36.39 -10.05
C GLN A 184 18.74 36.57 -9.12
N LEU A 185 19.36 35.49 -8.71
CA LEU A 185 20.55 35.58 -7.88
C LEU A 185 21.78 36.09 -8.60
N THR A 186 21.78 36.02 -9.94
CA THR A 186 22.85 36.54 -10.74
C THR A 186 22.75 38.04 -11.05
N LEU A 187 21.64 38.64 -10.73
CA LEU A 187 21.44 40.08 -10.84
C LEU A 187 21.97 40.82 -9.61
#